data_952440a7a175aad84e3421497848cbda
#
_entry.id   952440a7a175aad84e3421497848cbda
#
_cell.length_a   1.000
_cell.length_b   1.000
_cell.length_c   1.000
_cell.angle_alpha   90.00
_cell.angle_beta   90.00
_cell.angle_gamma   90.00
#
_symmetry.space_group_name_H-M   'P 1'
#
loop_
_entity.id
_entity.type
_entity.pdbx_description
1 polymer ?
#
loop_
_entity_poly.entity_id
_entity_poly.type
_entity_poly.pdbx_seq_one_letter_code
_entity_poly.pdbx_strand_id
1 'polypeptide(L)'
;MEIHLNISFPRIPCELLTLDVMDVSGEQQTGVVHGVSKVRLASVADGGRVIDSMALALHAQENVATHLDPDYCGSCYSAPSPPGAQKSGCCNTCDEVREAYASNSWAFGRGEGVEQCEREGYGKRLDEQRHEGCRIEGDLRVNKVIGNFHIAPGRSFSSGNMHVHDLNNYFDSPIPGGHTFTHEIHTLRFGPQLSDEVTAKWSDHHHMNPLDRHSQSTDEPAFNFMYFVKIVSTSYLPLGWDEDKSAASHSVADLVPLGMHGKSLGNQGSIETHQYSVTSHKRSLAGGSDAAEGHKERLHAHGGIPGVFFSYDISPMKVINRESRPKTFASFLTGVCAVIGGTLTVAAAIDRGLYEGSTRLKKLHQG
;
A
#
# COMPACT_ATOMS: atom_id res chain seq x y z
N MET A 1 10.20 8.53 2.33
CA MET A 1 10.07 7.16 1.81
C MET A 1 8.96 7.17 0.77
N GLU A 2 9.12 6.46 -0.33
CA GLU A 2 8.07 6.30 -1.34
C GLU A 2 7.27 5.04 -1.03
N ILE A 3 5.95 5.11 -1.22
CA ILE A 3 5.03 3.98 -1.12
C ILE A 3 4.31 3.89 -2.46
N HIS A 4 4.54 2.80 -3.17
CA HIS A 4 3.89 2.52 -4.46
C HIS A 4 2.67 1.65 -4.20
N LEU A 5 1.50 2.14 -4.56
CA LEU A 5 0.24 1.45 -4.34
C LEU A 5 -0.58 1.33 -5.61
N ASN A 6 -1.29 0.22 -5.73
CA ASN A 6 -2.33 -0.01 -6.72
C ASN A 6 -3.39 -0.92 -6.10
N ILE A 7 -4.54 -0.34 -5.78
CA ILE A 7 -5.60 -1.01 -5.02
C ILE A 7 -6.94 -0.73 -5.71
N SER A 8 -7.67 -1.79 -6.04
CA SER A 8 -9.00 -1.70 -6.66
C SER A 8 -10.11 -1.96 -5.64
N PHE A 9 -11.15 -1.14 -5.72
CA PHE A 9 -12.39 -1.22 -4.95
C PHE A 9 -13.56 -1.40 -5.93
N PRO A 10 -13.96 -2.63 -6.26
CA PRO A 10 -14.93 -2.88 -7.35
C PRO A 10 -16.35 -2.45 -7.03
N ARG A 11 -16.66 -2.13 -5.78
CA ARG A 11 -18.03 -1.80 -5.31
C ARG A 11 -18.15 -0.39 -4.71
N ILE A 12 -17.15 0.46 -4.88
CA ILE A 12 -17.16 1.84 -4.37
C ILE A 12 -16.73 2.78 -5.48
N PRO A 13 -17.55 3.77 -5.85
CA PRO A 13 -17.19 4.76 -6.85
C PRO A 13 -16.08 5.69 -6.38
N CYS A 14 -15.29 6.20 -7.31
CA CYS A 14 -14.16 7.08 -7.03
C CYS A 14 -14.55 8.38 -6.32
N GLU A 15 -15.75 8.89 -6.56
CA GLU A 15 -16.26 10.11 -5.92
C GLU A 15 -16.44 9.95 -4.40
N LEU A 16 -16.71 8.72 -3.94
CA LEU A 16 -16.88 8.44 -2.51
C LEU A 16 -15.59 8.09 -1.77
N LEU A 17 -14.51 7.75 -2.45
CA LEU A 17 -13.26 7.33 -1.79
C LEU A 17 -12.35 8.52 -1.52
N THR A 18 -11.74 8.53 -0.35
CA THR A 18 -10.67 9.45 0.03
C THR A 18 -9.45 8.65 0.49
N LEU A 19 -8.27 9.13 0.11
CA LEU A 19 -7.00 8.60 0.57
C LEU A 19 -6.35 9.63 1.49
N ASP A 20 -6.19 9.26 2.73
CA ASP A 20 -5.58 10.09 3.76
C ASP A 20 -4.29 9.46 4.29
N VAL A 21 -3.32 10.32 4.57
CA VAL A 21 -2.02 9.92 5.12
C VAL A 21 -1.80 10.68 6.42
N MET A 22 -1.51 9.95 7.48
CA MET A 22 -1.28 10.50 8.81
C MET A 22 0.06 10.02 9.35
N ASP A 23 0.74 10.87 10.06
CA ASP A 23 1.96 10.51 10.78
C ASP A 23 1.65 10.04 12.23
N VAL A 24 2.71 9.81 12.99
CA VAL A 24 2.62 9.39 14.40
C VAL A 24 1.92 10.42 15.30
N SER A 25 1.91 11.70 14.92
CA SER A 25 1.23 12.77 15.68
C SER A 25 -0.29 12.76 15.46
N GLY A 26 -0.78 12.01 14.46
CA GLY A 26 -2.17 12.02 14.04
C GLY A 26 -2.53 13.21 13.15
N GLU A 27 -1.55 14.00 12.74
CA GLU A 27 -1.75 15.08 11.78
C GLU A 27 -1.81 14.54 10.35
N GLN A 28 -2.79 15.03 9.59
CA GLN A 28 -2.93 14.71 8.19
C GLN A 28 -1.81 15.36 7.38
N GLN A 29 -1.05 14.55 6.65
CA GLN A 29 0.02 15.05 5.79
C GLN A 29 -0.57 15.56 4.48
N THR A 30 -0.57 16.87 4.28
CA THR A 30 -0.96 17.51 3.03
C THR A 30 0.19 17.49 2.04
N GLY A 31 -0.12 17.34 0.74
CA GLY A 31 0.89 17.39 -0.32
C GLY A 31 1.64 16.09 -0.61
N VAL A 32 1.32 14.98 0.08
CA VAL A 32 1.97 13.67 -0.14
C VAL A 32 1.33 12.83 -1.26
N VAL A 33 0.14 13.22 -1.72
CA VAL A 33 -0.68 12.48 -2.71
C VAL A 33 -0.53 12.97 -4.15
N HIS A 34 0.44 13.84 -4.44
CA HIS A 34 0.61 14.44 -5.78
C HIS A 34 0.87 13.42 -6.92
N GLY A 35 1.36 12.24 -6.58
CA GLY A 35 1.62 11.17 -7.56
C GLY A 35 0.51 10.12 -7.65
N VAL A 36 -0.64 10.35 -7.02
CA VAL A 36 -1.74 9.36 -6.95
C VAL A 36 -2.87 9.75 -7.88
N SER A 37 -3.42 8.77 -8.57
CA SER A 37 -4.61 8.90 -9.42
C SER A 37 -5.73 7.96 -8.97
N LYS A 38 -6.96 8.40 -9.22
CA LYS A 38 -8.17 7.58 -9.13
C LYS A 38 -8.58 7.17 -10.54
N VAL A 39 -8.73 5.88 -10.75
CA VAL A 39 -9.14 5.30 -12.03
C VAL A 39 -10.55 4.73 -11.86
N ARG A 40 -11.50 5.27 -12.61
CA ARG A 40 -12.88 4.81 -12.62
C ARG A 40 -12.97 3.45 -13.30
N LEU A 41 -13.61 2.51 -12.66
CA LEU A 41 -13.81 1.17 -13.17
C LEU A 41 -15.30 0.95 -13.45
N ALA A 42 -15.60 0.34 -14.57
CA ALA A 42 -16.95 -0.13 -14.85
C ALA A 42 -17.43 -1.11 -13.77
N SER A 43 -18.73 -1.30 -13.68
CA SER A 43 -19.29 -2.24 -12.71
C SER A 43 -18.67 -3.64 -12.86
N VAL A 44 -18.72 -4.43 -11.80
CA VAL A 44 -18.27 -5.84 -11.85
C VAL A 44 -19.02 -6.63 -12.91
N ALA A 45 -20.30 -6.32 -13.12
CA ALA A 45 -21.13 -6.95 -14.15
C ALA A 45 -20.62 -6.63 -15.57
N ASP A 46 -20.01 -5.45 -15.76
CA ASP A 46 -19.45 -5.00 -17.04
C ASP A 46 -17.95 -5.33 -17.19
N GLY A 47 -17.43 -6.20 -16.32
CA GLY A 47 -16.06 -6.72 -16.36
C GLY A 47 -15.00 -5.82 -15.75
N GLY A 48 -15.36 -4.78 -15.00
CA GLY A 48 -14.40 -3.93 -14.26
C GLY A 48 -13.39 -3.18 -15.14
N ARG A 49 -13.70 -2.95 -16.42
CA ARG A 49 -12.79 -2.23 -17.34
C ARG A 49 -12.60 -0.77 -16.91
N VAL A 50 -11.45 -0.22 -17.24
CA VAL A 50 -11.15 1.20 -17.01
C VAL A 50 -12.06 2.08 -17.88
N ILE A 51 -12.71 3.06 -17.26
CA ILE A 51 -13.54 4.08 -17.92
C ILE A 51 -12.73 5.35 -18.09
N ASP A 52 -12.14 5.84 -17.01
CA ASP A 52 -11.45 7.13 -16.96
C ASP A 52 -10.38 7.13 -15.86
N SER A 53 -9.42 8.04 -15.94
CA SER A 53 -8.37 8.20 -14.93
C SER A 53 -8.18 9.68 -14.60
N MET A 54 -8.09 9.98 -13.30
CA MET A 54 -8.07 11.32 -12.78
C MET A 54 -7.03 11.48 -11.67
N ALA A 55 -6.10 12.42 -11.82
CA ALA A 55 -5.09 12.70 -10.81
C ALA A 55 -5.72 13.26 -9.52
N LEU A 56 -5.35 12.72 -8.36
CA LEU A 56 -5.93 13.11 -7.08
C LEU A 56 -5.66 14.59 -6.73
N ALA A 57 -4.50 15.09 -7.13
CA ALA A 57 -4.08 16.48 -6.88
C ALA A 57 -4.77 17.52 -7.76
N LEU A 58 -5.33 17.12 -8.90
CA LEU A 58 -5.94 18.05 -9.86
C LEU A 58 -7.41 18.35 -9.59
N HIS A 59 -8.05 17.61 -8.70
CA HIS A 59 -9.46 17.81 -8.39
C HIS A 59 -9.80 19.18 -7.77
N ALA A 60 -8.82 19.88 -7.21
CA ALA A 60 -9.08 21.09 -6.46
C ALA A 60 -9.06 22.38 -7.35
N GLN A 61 -8.53 22.36 -8.55
CA GLN A 61 -8.21 23.63 -9.21
C GLN A 61 -8.62 23.83 -10.67
N GLU A 62 -8.86 22.80 -11.48
CA GLU A 62 -8.90 23.03 -12.93
C GLU A 62 -10.28 23.25 -13.57
N ASN A 63 -11.39 22.83 -13.00
CA ASN A 63 -12.65 22.76 -13.74
C ASN A 63 -13.65 23.90 -13.51
N VAL A 64 -13.46 24.79 -12.55
CA VAL A 64 -14.46 25.82 -12.20
C VAL A 64 -13.93 27.26 -12.26
N ALA A 65 -12.64 27.46 -12.03
CA ALA A 65 -12.07 28.79 -11.95
C ALA A 65 -12.05 29.56 -13.29
N THR A 66 -12.21 28.88 -14.41
CA THR A 66 -12.07 29.51 -15.77
C THR A 66 -13.30 30.28 -16.24
N HIS A 67 -14.44 30.17 -15.55
CA HIS A 67 -15.70 30.82 -15.97
C HIS A 67 -16.39 31.69 -14.92
N LEU A 68 -15.78 31.82 -13.71
CA LEU A 68 -16.35 32.71 -12.69
C LEU A 68 -15.78 34.10 -12.80
N ASP A 69 -16.65 35.10 -12.55
CA ASP A 69 -16.24 36.51 -12.42
C ASP A 69 -15.14 36.59 -11.34
N PRO A 70 -14.04 37.32 -11.58
CA PRO A 70 -12.98 37.50 -10.57
C PRO A 70 -13.49 38.03 -9.23
N ASP A 71 -14.60 38.72 -9.22
CA ASP A 71 -15.25 39.25 -8.02
C ASP A 71 -16.31 38.35 -7.40
N TYR A 72 -16.56 37.17 -7.98
CA TYR A 72 -17.52 36.21 -7.45
C TYR A 72 -17.17 35.78 -6.03
N CYS A 73 -18.17 35.77 -5.16
CA CYS A 73 -18.09 35.34 -3.78
C CYS A 73 -19.31 34.47 -3.45
N GLY A 74 -19.16 33.17 -3.55
CA GLY A 74 -20.20 32.20 -3.25
C GLY A 74 -20.49 32.10 -1.76
N SER A 75 -21.73 31.76 -1.42
CA SER A 75 -22.15 31.54 -0.04
C SER A 75 -21.55 30.26 0.53
N CYS A 76 -21.14 30.30 1.79
CA CYS A 76 -20.80 29.10 2.58
C CYS A 76 -21.99 28.57 3.39
N TYR A 77 -23.23 29.05 3.16
CA TYR A 77 -24.49 28.60 3.77
C TYR A 77 -24.41 28.56 5.31
N SER A 78 -24.02 29.69 5.89
CA SER A 78 -23.85 29.90 7.35
C SER A 78 -22.64 29.21 7.98
N ALA A 79 -21.88 28.39 7.25
CA ALA A 79 -20.59 27.91 7.72
C ALA A 79 -19.52 29.00 7.55
N PRO A 80 -18.52 29.09 8.42
CA PRO A 80 -17.31 29.89 8.17
C PRO A 80 -16.56 29.33 6.97
N SER A 81 -15.95 30.21 6.16
CA SER A 81 -15.13 29.74 5.04
C SER A 81 -13.93 28.91 5.51
N PRO A 82 -13.57 27.82 4.82
CA PRO A 82 -12.45 26.99 5.22
C PRO A 82 -11.11 27.76 5.05
N PRO A 83 -10.07 27.41 5.84
CA PRO A 83 -8.77 28.09 5.75
C PRO A 83 -8.10 28.03 4.38
N GLY A 84 -8.44 27.02 3.57
CA GLY A 84 -7.93 26.83 2.20
C GLY A 84 -8.77 27.45 1.10
N ALA A 85 -9.83 28.20 1.42
CA ALA A 85 -10.69 28.83 0.42
C ALA A 85 -9.90 29.80 -0.46
N GLN A 86 -10.18 29.80 -1.77
CA GLN A 86 -9.53 30.67 -2.74
C GLN A 86 -9.69 32.17 -2.39
N LYS A 87 -10.82 32.53 -1.79
CA LYS A 87 -11.12 33.88 -1.32
C LYS A 87 -11.65 33.82 0.10
N SER A 88 -10.99 34.49 1.04
CA SER A 88 -11.42 34.53 2.44
C SER A 88 -12.87 35.01 2.59
N GLY A 89 -13.67 34.30 3.35
CA GLY A 89 -15.08 34.60 3.57
C GLY A 89 -16.02 34.11 2.47
N CYS A 90 -15.51 33.48 1.41
CA CYS A 90 -16.29 32.97 0.28
C CYS A 90 -16.10 31.46 0.12
N CYS A 91 -17.10 30.78 -0.44
CA CYS A 91 -17.02 29.41 -0.90
C CYS A 91 -17.41 29.37 -2.38
N ASN A 92 -16.44 29.35 -3.26
CA ASN A 92 -16.67 29.50 -4.71
C ASN A 92 -16.90 28.16 -5.40
N THR A 93 -16.49 27.04 -4.77
CA THR A 93 -16.62 25.70 -5.29
C THR A 93 -17.47 24.83 -4.37
N CYS A 94 -18.03 23.74 -4.91
CA CYS A 94 -18.73 22.73 -4.12
C CYS A 94 -17.82 22.13 -3.04
N ASP A 95 -16.55 21.92 -3.35
CA ASP A 95 -15.56 21.39 -2.42
C ASP A 95 -15.29 22.34 -1.24
N GLU A 96 -15.23 23.65 -1.47
CA GLU A 96 -15.08 24.65 -0.40
C GLU A 96 -16.31 24.67 0.53
N VAL A 97 -17.52 24.50 -0.01
CA VAL A 97 -18.73 24.39 0.83
C VAL A 97 -18.73 23.08 1.64
N ARG A 98 -18.34 21.97 1.02
CA ARG A 98 -18.20 20.67 1.70
C ARG A 98 -17.18 20.74 2.84
N GLU A 99 -16.04 21.40 2.60
CA GLU A 99 -15.02 21.59 3.62
C GLU A 99 -15.49 22.49 4.76
N ALA A 100 -16.22 23.56 4.45
CA ALA A 100 -16.83 24.41 5.45
C ALA A 100 -17.82 23.66 6.34
N TYR A 101 -18.67 22.82 5.76
CA TYR A 101 -19.62 21.97 6.50
C TYR A 101 -18.88 20.93 7.35
N ALA A 102 -17.91 20.25 6.75
CA ALA A 102 -17.10 19.23 7.41
C ALA A 102 -16.37 19.80 8.65
N SER A 103 -15.72 20.97 8.51
CA SER A 103 -15.00 21.64 9.59
C SER A 103 -15.92 22.00 10.78
N ASN A 104 -17.23 22.15 10.54
CA ASN A 104 -18.24 22.41 11.57
C ASN A 104 -18.98 21.13 12.01
N SER A 105 -18.55 19.95 11.55
CA SER A 105 -19.22 18.67 11.83
C SER A 105 -20.69 18.64 11.38
N TRP A 106 -21.01 19.37 10.29
CA TRP A 106 -22.34 19.40 9.70
C TRP A 106 -22.45 18.36 8.59
N ALA A 107 -23.61 17.70 8.54
CA ALA A 107 -23.92 16.78 7.43
C ALA A 107 -24.09 17.57 6.14
N PHE A 108 -23.40 17.14 5.08
CA PHE A 108 -23.47 17.81 3.77
C PHE A 108 -24.49 17.15 2.83
N GLY A 109 -24.59 15.83 2.87
CA GLY A 109 -25.47 15.06 1.99
C GLY A 109 -25.04 15.16 0.52
N ARG A 110 -26.02 15.31 -0.38
CA ARG A 110 -25.81 15.32 -1.83
C ARG A 110 -25.59 16.72 -2.41
N GLY A 111 -25.49 17.75 -1.56
CA GLY A 111 -25.33 19.13 -2.01
C GLY A 111 -26.59 19.74 -2.62
N GLU A 112 -27.78 19.21 -2.30
CA GLU A 112 -29.06 19.73 -2.76
C GLU A 112 -29.30 21.13 -2.18
N GLY A 113 -29.66 22.08 -3.04
CA GLY A 113 -29.84 23.49 -2.65
C GLY A 113 -28.54 24.27 -2.44
N VAL A 114 -27.38 23.67 -2.76
CA VAL A 114 -26.09 24.33 -2.78
C VAL A 114 -25.74 24.69 -4.23
N GLU A 115 -25.82 26.00 -4.58
CA GLU A 115 -25.64 26.51 -5.95
C GLU A 115 -24.33 26.02 -6.59
N GLN A 116 -23.24 26.04 -5.84
CA GLN A 116 -21.92 25.59 -6.34
C GLN A 116 -21.96 24.11 -6.71
N CYS A 117 -22.60 23.26 -5.91
CA CYS A 117 -22.67 21.84 -6.15
C CYS A 117 -23.63 21.47 -7.29
N GLU A 118 -24.71 22.21 -7.43
CA GLU A 118 -25.63 22.07 -8.57
C GLU A 118 -24.95 22.50 -9.87
N ARG A 119 -24.25 23.63 -9.85
CA ARG A 119 -23.45 24.13 -10.99
C ARG A 119 -22.35 23.14 -11.40
N GLU A 120 -21.67 22.53 -10.45
CA GLU A 120 -20.62 21.55 -10.69
C GLU A 120 -21.15 20.13 -10.93
N GLY A 121 -22.46 19.91 -10.75
CA GLY A 121 -23.10 18.62 -10.99
C GLY A 121 -22.66 17.52 -10.01
N TYR A 122 -22.36 17.86 -8.76
CA TYR A 122 -21.88 16.92 -7.76
C TYR A 122 -22.85 15.75 -7.53
N GLY A 123 -24.13 16.04 -7.25
CA GLY A 123 -25.15 15.03 -7.05
C GLY A 123 -25.34 14.13 -8.28
N LYS A 124 -25.26 14.72 -9.51
CA LYS A 124 -25.34 13.98 -10.76
C LYS A 124 -24.16 13.02 -10.94
N ARG A 125 -22.94 13.44 -10.61
CA ARG A 125 -21.76 12.57 -10.65
C ARG A 125 -21.90 11.39 -9.69
N LEU A 126 -22.41 11.61 -8.47
CA LEU A 126 -22.69 10.52 -7.53
C LEU A 126 -23.67 9.49 -8.09
N ASP A 127 -24.73 9.97 -8.81
CA ASP A 127 -25.71 9.07 -9.43
C ASP A 127 -25.15 8.30 -10.62
N GLU A 128 -24.35 8.96 -11.45
CA GLU A 128 -23.72 8.35 -12.63
C GLU A 128 -22.72 7.26 -12.22
N GLN A 129 -21.91 7.53 -11.17
CA GLN A 129 -20.86 6.64 -10.72
C GLN A 129 -21.31 5.56 -9.74
N ARG A 130 -22.55 5.56 -9.28
CA ARG A 130 -23.02 4.72 -8.17
C ARG A 130 -22.76 3.21 -8.32
N HIS A 131 -22.70 2.70 -9.55
CA HIS A 131 -22.45 1.29 -9.85
C HIS A 131 -21.01 1.00 -10.25
N GLU A 132 -20.19 2.03 -10.28
CA GLU A 132 -18.77 1.90 -10.66
C GLU A 132 -17.92 1.42 -9.51
N GLY A 133 -16.73 0.94 -9.85
CA GLY A 133 -15.63 0.74 -8.94
C GLY A 133 -14.59 1.85 -9.08
N CYS A 134 -13.62 1.82 -8.20
CA CYS A 134 -12.49 2.72 -8.20
C CYS A 134 -11.19 1.96 -8.01
N ARG A 135 -10.15 2.34 -8.73
CA ARG A 135 -8.78 1.93 -8.46
C ARG A 135 -7.97 3.15 -8.08
N ILE A 136 -7.24 3.05 -6.99
CA ILE A 136 -6.31 4.07 -6.52
C ILE A 136 -4.91 3.57 -6.82
N GLU A 137 -4.15 4.31 -7.63
CA GLU A 137 -2.81 3.93 -8.05
C GLU A 137 -1.87 5.13 -8.07
N GLY A 138 -0.61 4.88 -7.75
CA GLY A 138 0.45 5.89 -7.76
C GLY A 138 1.41 5.80 -6.59
N ASP A 139 2.09 6.91 -6.35
CA ASP A 139 3.20 6.99 -5.40
C ASP A 139 2.92 8.03 -4.32
N LEU A 140 2.99 7.59 -3.05
CA LEU A 140 2.95 8.46 -1.89
C LEU A 140 4.36 8.77 -1.42
N ARG A 141 4.64 10.04 -1.10
CA ARG A 141 5.90 10.46 -0.48
C ARG A 141 5.67 10.81 0.96
N VAL A 142 6.06 9.91 1.85
CA VAL A 142 5.87 10.04 3.30
C VAL A 142 7.19 10.22 4.03
N ASN A 143 7.12 10.80 5.21
CA ASN A 143 8.25 10.84 6.13
C ASN A 143 8.66 9.42 6.55
N LYS A 144 9.94 9.21 6.81
CA LYS A 144 10.47 7.89 7.22
C LYS A 144 10.30 7.69 8.73
N VAL A 145 9.05 7.75 9.19
CA VAL A 145 8.61 7.55 10.58
C VAL A 145 7.40 6.61 10.59
N ILE A 146 7.00 6.17 11.77
CA ILE A 146 5.74 5.43 11.95
C ILE A 146 4.58 6.30 11.48
N GLY A 147 3.65 5.71 10.75
CA GLY A 147 2.47 6.40 10.26
C GLY A 147 1.39 5.44 9.80
N ASN A 148 0.32 6.01 9.29
CA ASN A 148 -0.71 5.26 8.62
C ASN A 148 -1.20 5.99 7.37
N PHE A 149 -1.65 5.23 6.40
CA PHE A 149 -2.50 5.73 5.34
C PHE A 149 -3.76 4.87 5.27
N HIS A 150 -4.86 5.48 4.89
CA HIS A 150 -6.11 4.76 4.79
C HIS A 150 -6.97 5.26 3.64
N ILE A 151 -7.77 4.34 3.14
CA ILE A 151 -8.75 4.59 2.10
C ILE A 151 -10.12 4.38 2.74
N ALA A 152 -10.88 5.46 2.86
CA ALA A 152 -12.16 5.49 3.54
C ALA A 152 -13.18 6.31 2.74
N PRO A 153 -14.48 6.17 3.02
CA PRO A 153 -15.51 6.89 2.28
C PRO A 153 -15.68 8.31 2.79
N GLY A 154 -16.08 9.19 1.89
CA GLY A 154 -16.40 10.56 2.20
C GLY A 154 -15.17 11.44 2.42
N ARG A 155 -15.41 12.75 2.53
CA ARG A 155 -14.34 13.70 2.79
C ARG A 155 -13.90 13.62 4.24
N SER A 156 -12.61 13.62 4.47
CA SER A 156 -12.02 13.67 5.80
C SER A 156 -11.89 15.12 6.30
N PHE A 157 -12.02 15.29 7.60
CA PHE A 157 -11.79 16.56 8.28
C PHE A 157 -11.33 16.33 9.72
N SER A 158 -10.69 17.34 10.29
CA SER A 158 -10.25 17.30 11.68
C SER A 158 -11.29 18.00 12.57
N SER A 159 -11.82 17.28 13.55
CA SER A 159 -12.70 17.85 14.58
C SER A 159 -12.00 17.74 15.94
N GLY A 160 -11.38 18.84 16.39
CA GLY A 160 -10.49 18.82 17.55
C GLY A 160 -9.25 17.96 17.27
N ASN A 161 -9.02 16.93 18.10
CA ASN A 161 -7.94 15.95 17.93
C ASN A 161 -8.40 14.67 17.22
N MET A 162 -9.59 14.66 16.63
CA MET A 162 -10.17 13.47 16.00
C MET A 162 -10.25 13.66 14.49
N HIS A 163 -9.76 12.65 13.75
CA HIS A 163 -9.95 12.55 12.31
C HIS A 163 -11.30 11.88 12.03
N VAL A 164 -12.14 12.53 11.25
CA VAL A 164 -13.53 12.13 10.99
C VAL A 164 -13.80 12.17 9.50
N HIS A 165 -14.73 11.33 9.02
CA HIS A 165 -15.19 11.30 7.64
C HIS A 165 -16.70 11.56 7.55
N ASP A 166 -17.13 12.21 6.47
CA ASP A 166 -18.56 12.35 6.13
C ASP A 166 -19.05 11.06 5.45
N LEU A 167 -19.75 10.23 6.19
CA LEU A 167 -20.20 8.91 5.76
C LEU A 167 -21.61 8.91 5.15
N ASN A 168 -22.33 10.06 5.10
CA ASN A 168 -23.73 10.10 4.70
C ASN A 168 -23.96 9.48 3.31
N ASN A 169 -23.24 9.93 2.30
CA ASN A 169 -23.41 9.43 0.94
C ASN A 169 -22.99 7.96 0.76
N TYR A 170 -22.19 7.44 1.67
CA TYR A 170 -21.76 6.04 1.63
C TYR A 170 -22.86 5.10 2.12
N PHE A 171 -23.52 5.44 3.23
CA PHE A 171 -24.58 4.61 3.82
C PHE A 171 -25.95 4.81 3.16
N ASP A 172 -26.23 6.00 2.63
CA ASP A 172 -27.45 6.31 1.90
C ASP A 172 -27.43 5.76 0.45
N SER A 173 -26.70 4.68 0.23
CA SER A 173 -26.57 4.06 -1.09
C SER A 173 -27.89 3.41 -1.53
N PRO A 174 -28.39 3.74 -2.73
CA PRO A 174 -29.59 3.10 -3.26
C PRO A 174 -29.33 1.69 -3.82
N ILE A 175 -28.09 1.20 -3.75
CA ILE A 175 -27.69 -0.11 -4.26
C ILE A 175 -28.08 -1.19 -3.26
N PRO A 176 -28.72 -2.30 -3.72
CA PRO A 176 -28.98 -3.44 -2.86
C PRO A 176 -27.68 -4.00 -2.27
N GLY A 177 -27.60 -4.06 -0.93
CA GLY A 177 -26.39 -4.47 -0.20
C GLY A 177 -25.39 -3.34 0.07
N GLY A 178 -25.62 -2.13 -0.47
CA GLY A 178 -24.76 -0.97 -0.24
C GLY A 178 -23.40 -1.04 -0.90
N HIS A 179 -22.59 -0.02 -0.65
CA HIS A 179 -21.16 -0.02 -0.99
C HIS A 179 -20.39 -0.89 0.02
N THR A 180 -19.38 -1.63 -0.43
CA THR A 180 -18.57 -2.47 0.47
C THR A 180 -17.09 -2.31 0.18
N PHE A 181 -16.25 -2.40 1.21
CA PHE A 181 -14.78 -2.32 1.10
C PHE A 181 -14.14 -3.65 0.65
N THR A 182 -14.84 -4.42 -0.18
CA THR A 182 -14.21 -5.47 -0.98
C THR A 182 -13.11 -4.85 -1.83
N HIS A 183 -11.88 -5.37 -1.75
CA HIS A 183 -10.74 -4.78 -2.43
C HIS A 183 -9.73 -5.83 -2.90
N GLU A 184 -8.95 -5.44 -3.90
CA GLU A 184 -7.81 -6.19 -4.40
C GLU A 184 -6.58 -5.28 -4.42
N ILE A 185 -5.53 -5.69 -3.73
CA ILE A 185 -4.23 -5.03 -3.73
C ILE A 185 -3.41 -5.64 -4.84
N HIS A 186 -3.27 -4.95 -5.97
CA HIS A 186 -2.45 -5.41 -7.09
C HIS A 186 -0.97 -5.30 -6.76
N THR A 187 -0.57 -4.15 -6.20
CA THR A 187 0.80 -3.91 -5.71
C THR A 187 0.78 -3.01 -4.49
N LEU A 188 1.65 -3.35 -3.53
CA LEU A 188 2.00 -2.47 -2.42
C LEU A 188 3.49 -2.64 -2.13
N ARG A 189 4.29 -1.60 -2.37
CA ARG A 189 5.75 -1.64 -2.24
C ARG A 189 6.26 -0.39 -1.52
N PHE A 190 7.38 -0.55 -0.82
CA PHE A 190 8.01 0.52 -0.05
C PHE A 190 9.43 0.75 -0.53
N GLY A 191 9.79 2.03 -0.71
CA GLY A 191 11.11 2.45 -1.17
C GLY A 191 11.27 2.42 -2.70
N PRO A 192 12.50 2.49 -3.21
CA PRO A 192 12.76 2.61 -4.65
C PRO A 192 12.28 1.39 -5.41
N GLN A 193 11.70 1.62 -6.59
CA GLN A 193 11.30 0.56 -7.51
C GLN A 193 12.55 -0.12 -8.07
N LEU A 194 12.57 -1.45 -7.99
CA LEU A 194 13.59 -2.27 -8.61
C LEU A 194 13.23 -2.54 -10.07
N SER A 195 14.25 -2.62 -10.95
CA SER A 195 14.03 -3.06 -12.33
C SER A 195 13.48 -4.49 -12.37
N ASP A 196 12.72 -4.81 -13.43
CA ASP A 196 12.14 -6.14 -13.61
C ASP A 196 13.19 -7.26 -13.61
N GLU A 197 14.38 -7.01 -14.14
CA GLU A 197 15.51 -7.96 -14.13
C GLU A 197 15.97 -8.28 -12.70
N VAL A 198 16.06 -7.25 -11.84
CA VAL A 198 16.44 -7.41 -10.44
C VAL A 198 15.33 -8.12 -9.67
N THR A 199 14.09 -7.71 -9.90
CA THR A 199 12.92 -8.31 -9.27
C THR A 199 12.77 -9.78 -9.63
N ALA A 200 12.95 -10.16 -10.90
CA ALA A 200 12.89 -11.54 -11.37
C ALA A 200 13.99 -12.41 -10.74
N LYS A 201 15.21 -11.89 -10.63
CA LYS A 201 16.32 -12.59 -10.00
C LYS A 201 16.12 -12.83 -8.50
N TRP A 202 15.32 -11.96 -7.84
CA TRP A 202 15.08 -12.01 -6.41
C TRP A 202 13.78 -12.70 -6.02
N SER A 203 12.75 -12.67 -6.88
CA SER A 203 11.42 -13.22 -6.60
C SER A 203 11.45 -14.74 -6.40
N ASP A 204 12.42 -15.45 -6.98
CA ASP A 204 12.56 -16.90 -6.82
C ASP A 204 12.90 -17.33 -5.38
N HIS A 205 13.37 -16.42 -4.54
CA HIS A 205 13.87 -16.77 -3.21
C HIS A 205 13.22 -16.02 -2.03
N HIS A 206 12.48 -14.92 -2.27
CA HIS A 206 11.93 -14.12 -1.17
C HIS A 206 10.59 -13.46 -1.54
N HIS A 207 9.56 -13.72 -0.78
CA HIS A 207 8.30 -12.97 -0.82
C HIS A 207 8.51 -11.57 -0.22
N MET A 208 9.03 -10.64 -1.02
CA MET A 208 9.36 -9.29 -0.56
C MET A 208 8.13 -8.43 -0.29
N ASN A 209 7.05 -8.69 -1.01
CA ASN A 209 5.82 -7.91 -1.00
C ASN A 209 4.60 -8.82 -0.77
N PRO A 210 4.33 -9.24 0.46
CA PRO A 210 3.31 -10.25 0.75
C PRO A 210 1.87 -9.80 0.46
N LEU A 211 1.62 -8.51 0.25
CA LEU A 211 0.31 -7.99 -0.14
C LEU A 211 0.11 -7.86 -1.66
N ASP A 212 1.12 -8.11 -2.48
CA ASP A 212 0.93 -8.11 -3.93
C ASP A 212 -0.06 -9.22 -4.33
N ARG A 213 -1.09 -8.86 -5.11
CA ARG A 213 -2.19 -9.72 -5.56
C ARG A 213 -3.05 -10.30 -4.42
N HIS A 214 -3.11 -9.58 -3.29
CA HIS A 214 -3.93 -9.97 -2.16
C HIS A 214 -5.34 -9.37 -2.29
N SER A 215 -6.38 -10.20 -2.09
CA SER A 215 -7.78 -9.76 -2.14
C SER A 215 -8.51 -10.08 -0.84
N GLN A 216 -9.43 -9.22 -0.46
CA GLN A 216 -10.35 -9.41 0.65
C GLN A 216 -11.75 -9.00 0.22
N SER A 217 -12.76 -9.75 0.67
CA SER A 217 -14.15 -9.49 0.35
C SER A 217 -15.01 -9.38 1.60
N THR A 218 -16.03 -8.55 1.52
CA THR A 218 -17.09 -8.42 2.50
C THR A 218 -18.39 -8.06 1.82
N ASP A 219 -19.51 -8.52 2.37
CA ASP A 219 -20.85 -8.11 1.95
C ASP A 219 -21.45 -7.06 2.91
N GLU A 220 -20.73 -6.72 3.99
CA GLU A 220 -21.15 -5.74 4.97
C GLU A 220 -20.61 -4.35 4.60
N PRO A 221 -21.46 -3.31 4.50
CA PRO A 221 -21.02 -1.93 4.28
C PRO A 221 -20.17 -1.39 5.44
N ALA A 222 -20.57 -1.68 6.68
CA ALA A 222 -19.89 -1.23 7.88
C ALA A 222 -18.76 -2.21 8.27
N PHE A 223 -17.68 -2.23 7.50
CA PHE A 223 -16.59 -3.16 7.69
C PHE A 223 -15.22 -2.47 7.60
N ASN A 224 -14.29 -2.91 8.45
CA ASN A 224 -12.94 -2.35 8.54
C ASN A 224 -11.90 -3.42 8.31
N PHE A 225 -10.95 -3.15 7.41
CA PHE A 225 -9.76 -3.95 7.16
C PHE A 225 -8.53 -3.19 7.63
N MET A 226 -7.72 -3.81 8.49
CA MET A 226 -6.50 -3.23 9.04
C MET A 226 -5.30 -4.10 8.66
N TYR A 227 -4.30 -3.50 8.07
CA TYR A 227 -3.03 -4.11 7.73
C TYR A 227 -1.92 -3.45 8.55
N PHE A 228 -1.25 -4.24 9.38
CA PHE A 228 -0.10 -3.79 10.16
C PHE A 228 1.16 -4.23 9.45
N VAL A 229 1.90 -3.26 8.95
CA VAL A 229 3.05 -3.45 8.07
C VAL A 229 4.33 -3.11 8.81
N LYS A 230 5.24 -4.07 8.96
CA LYS A 230 6.58 -3.84 9.50
C LYS A 230 7.59 -3.80 8.37
N ILE A 231 8.16 -2.62 8.12
CA ILE A 231 9.08 -2.36 7.01
C ILE A 231 10.51 -2.54 7.50
N VAL A 232 11.34 -3.24 6.72
CA VAL A 232 12.76 -3.46 6.99
C VAL A 232 13.58 -3.02 5.78
N SER A 233 14.54 -2.13 6.00
CA SER A 233 15.51 -1.74 4.97
C SER A 233 16.38 -2.93 4.57
N THR A 234 16.53 -3.17 3.27
CA THR A 234 17.25 -4.33 2.74
C THR A 234 18.27 -3.87 1.72
N SER A 235 19.52 -4.31 1.88
CA SER A 235 20.59 -4.11 0.91
C SER A 235 20.97 -5.43 0.30
N TYR A 236 21.20 -5.41 -1.01
CA TYR A 236 21.80 -6.51 -1.74
C TYR A 236 23.19 -6.14 -2.24
N LEU A 237 24.16 -6.98 -1.91
CA LEU A 237 25.56 -6.82 -2.27
C LEU A 237 25.90 -7.93 -3.27
N PRO A 238 26.05 -7.62 -4.58
CA PRO A 238 26.37 -8.60 -5.59
C PRO A 238 27.80 -9.16 -5.40
N LEU A 239 28.06 -10.29 -6.04
CA LEU A 239 29.36 -10.94 -6.00
C LEU A 239 30.48 -9.99 -6.51
N GLY A 240 31.51 -9.81 -5.68
CA GLY A 240 32.64 -8.92 -5.98
C GLY A 240 32.42 -7.46 -5.54
N TRP A 241 31.35 -7.18 -4.83
CA TRP A 241 31.17 -5.88 -4.18
C TRP A 241 32.21 -5.67 -3.07
N ASP A 242 32.89 -4.55 -3.13
CA ASP A 242 33.99 -4.19 -2.22
C ASP A 242 33.66 -2.86 -1.55
N GLU A 243 33.54 -2.85 -0.22
CA GLU A 243 33.13 -1.70 0.58
C GLU A 243 34.12 -0.53 0.44
N ASP A 244 35.43 -0.85 0.35
CA ASP A 244 36.51 0.13 0.21
C ASP A 244 36.46 0.89 -1.11
N LYS A 245 35.93 0.25 -2.18
CA LYS A 245 35.80 0.88 -3.50
C LYS A 245 34.50 1.70 -3.62
N SER A 246 33.47 1.33 -2.88
CA SER A 246 32.20 2.09 -2.88
C SER A 246 32.33 3.42 -2.15
N ALA A 247 33.12 3.47 -1.07
CA ALA A 247 33.40 4.69 -0.32
C ALA A 247 34.22 5.72 -1.13
N ALA A 248 35.07 5.25 -2.04
CA ALA A 248 35.87 6.11 -2.91
C ALA A 248 35.09 6.69 -4.11
N SER A 249 33.95 6.11 -4.47
CA SER A 249 33.12 6.57 -5.60
C SER A 249 32.05 7.60 -5.18
N HIS A 250 31.86 7.84 -3.90
CA HIS A 250 30.97 8.92 -3.39
C HIS A 250 31.71 10.27 -3.38
N SER A 251 32.20 10.69 -4.54
CA SER A 251 32.52 12.11 -4.71
C SER A 251 31.21 12.89 -4.71
N VAL A 252 31.21 14.04 -4.07
CA VAL A 252 30.07 14.97 -3.88
C VAL A 252 29.36 15.40 -5.20
N ALA A 253 29.91 15.00 -6.35
CA ALA A 253 29.36 15.25 -7.68
C ALA A 253 28.19 14.32 -8.08
N ASP A 254 27.94 13.25 -7.36
CA ASP A 254 26.86 12.29 -7.64
C ASP A 254 25.62 12.47 -6.74
N LEU A 255 25.41 13.66 -6.19
CA LEU A 255 24.11 14.10 -5.70
C LEU A 255 23.18 14.31 -6.91
N VAL A 256 22.79 13.21 -7.53
CA VAL A 256 21.76 13.19 -8.56
C VAL A 256 20.45 13.62 -7.91
N PRO A 257 19.72 14.61 -8.49
CA PRO A 257 18.41 15.01 -7.99
C PRO A 257 17.47 13.81 -7.86
N LEU A 258 16.72 13.75 -6.76
CA LEU A 258 15.64 12.81 -6.55
C LEU A 258 14.78 12.72 -7.82
N GLY A 259 14.76 11.58 -8.49
CA GLY A 259 13.88 11.37 -9.64
C GLY A 259 14.46 10.57 -10.81
N MET A 260 15.71 10.13 -10.77
CA MET A 260 16.24 9.30 -11.85
C MET A 260 16.25 7.81 -11.50
N HIS A 261 15.47 7.11 -12.29
CA HIS A 261 15.29 5.68 -12.45
C HIS A 261 16.57 4.86 -12.34
N GLY A 262 16.40 3.67 -11.74
CA GLY A 262 17.43 2.66 -11.54
C GLY A 262 18.46 2.58 -12.66
N LYS A 263 19.69 2.98 -12.37
CA LYS A 263 20.80 2.73 -13.26
C LYS A 263 21.06 1.24 -13.37
N SER A 264 21.10 0.80 -14.59
CA SER A 264 21.61 -0.45 -15.10
C SER A 264 22.69 -1.09 -14.24
N LEU A 265 22.56 -2.39 -14.00
CA LEU A 265 23.52 -3.30 -13.35
C LEU A 265 24.89 -3.42 -14.07
N GLY A 266 25.35 -2.39 -14.72
CA GLY A 266 26.69 -2.32 -15.28
C GLY A 266 27.65 -1.64 -14.32
N ASN A 267 28.26 -2.39 -13.44
CA ASN A 267 29.32 -2.06 -12.50
C ASN A 267 28.90 -1.80 -11.04
N GLN A 268 28.85 -2.90 -10.25
CA GLN A 268 29.24 -2.95 -8.82
C GLN A 268 28.56 -2.00 -7.82
N GLY A 269 27.29 -1.64 -8.03
CA GLY A 269 26.52 -0.90 -7.02
C GLY A 269 25.75 -1.82 -6.08
N SER A 270 25.65 -1.48 -4.79
CA SER A 270 24.68 -2.11 -3.89
C SER A 270 23.26 -1.71 -4.28
N ILE A 271 22.33 -2.64 -4.19
CA ILE A 271 20.90 -2.37 -4.43
C ILE A 271 20.24 -2.18 -3.08
N GLU A 272 19.66 -0.99 -2.88
CA GLU A 272 18.94 -0.65 -1.66
C GLU A 272 17.43 -0.72 -1.92
N THR A 273 16.70 -1.45 -1.07
CA THR A 273 15.25 -1.58 -1.14
C THR A 273 14.65 -1.79 0.24
N HIS A 274 13.36 -2.07 0.31
CA HIS A 274 12.66 -2.41 1.53
C HIS A 274 11.86 -3.69 1.34
N GLN A 275 11.86 -4.52 2.36
CA GLN A 275 10.97 -5.66 2.51
C GLN A 275 9.97 -5.34 3.62
N TYR A 276 8.84 -6.01 3.64
CA TYR A 276 7.93 -5.87 4.77
C TYR A 276 7.26 -7.20 5.13
N SER A 277 6.88 -7.31 6.39
CA SER A 277 5.96 -8.31 6.88
C SER A 277 4.63 -7.67 7.20
N VAL A 278 3.55 -8.43 7.14
CA VAL A 278 2.20 -7.93 7.36
C VAL A 278 1.41 -8.87 8.25
N THR A 279 0.63 -8.30 9.16
CA THR A 279 -0.48 -8.97 9.85
C THR A 279 -1.75 -8.21 9.50
N SER A 280 -2.83 -8.94 9.26
CA SER A 280 -4.12 -8.35 8.93
C SER A 280 -5.15 -8.63 10.03
N HIS A 281 -6.00 -7.65 10.27
CA HIS A 281 -7.17 -7.77 11.13
C HIS A 281 -8.37 -7.24 10.39
N LYS A 282 -9.51 -7.89 10.55
CA LYS A 282 -10.76 -7.46 9.94
C LYS A 282 -11.89 -7.49 10.98
N ARG A 283 -12.75 -6.48 10.94
CA ARG A 283 -13.82 -6.33 11.93
C ARG A 283 -15.07 -5.73 11.30
N SER A 284 -16.23 -6.32 11.61
CA SER A 284 -17.52 -5.69 11.40
C SER A 284 -17.69 -4.51 12.38
N LEU A 285 -18.19 -3.41 11.86
CA LEU A 285 -18.55 -2.20 12.64
C LEU A 285 -20.05 -2.16 12.93
N ALA A 286 -20.84 -3.06 12.38
CA ALA A 286 -22.21 -3.30 12.75
C ALA A 286 -22.21 -3.82 14.19
N GLY A 287 -22.80 -3.04 15.14
CA GLY A 287 -22.72 -3.25 16.57
C GLY A 287 -22.94 -4.70 17.01
N GLY A 288 -22.19 -5.11 18.04
CA GLY A 288 -22.36 -6.39 18.70
C GLY A 288 -23.73 -6.55 19.33
N SER A 289 -23.99 -7.66 20.00
CA SER A 289 -25.25 -8.21 20.53
C SER A 289 -26.25 -7.26 21.24
N ASP A 290 -25.91 -6.00 21.46
CA ASP A 290 -26.78 -4.98 22.03
C ASP A 290 -27.80 -4.41 21.02
N ALA A 291 -27.67 -4.76 19.73
CA ALA A 291 -28.66 -4.46 18.70
C ALA A 291 -30.02 -5.16 18.93
N ALA A 292 -30.08 -6.13 19.86
CA ALA A 292 -31.32 -6.84 20.20
C ALA A 292 -32.31 -5.98 21.01
N GLU A 293 -31.88 -4.85 21.56
CA GLU A 293 -32.75 -3.95 22.41
C GLU A 293 -33.32 -2.74 21.65
N GLY A 294 -33.33 -2.75 20.31
CA GLY A 294 -34.10 -1.79 19.52
C GLY A 294 -33.57 -0.36 19.45
N HIS A 295 -32.43 -0.08 20.04
CA HIS A 295 -31.74 1.19 19.87
C HIS A 295 -30.91 1.17 18.63
N LYS A 296 -31.37 1.81 17.55
CA LYS A 296 -30.53 2.20 16.42
C LYS A 296 -29.49 3.22 16.91
N GLU A 297 -28.47 2.74 17.60
CA GLU A 297 -27.36 3.60 17.98
C GLU A 297 -26.67 4.08 16.71
N ARG A 298 -26.51 5.38 16.62
CA ARG A 298 -25.85 6.05 15.50
C ARG A 298 -24.44 5.47 15.37
N LEU A 299 -24.07 5.04 14.18
CA LEU A 299 -22.79 4.42 13.83
C LEU A 299 -21.55 5.15 14.36
N HIS A 300 -21.69 6.43 14.72
CA HIS A 300 -20.63 7.26 15.30
C HIS A 300 -20.30 6.95 16.77
N ALA A 301 -21.13 6.20 17.46
CA ALA A 301 -20.91 5.96 18.89
C ALA A 301 -20.05 4.73 19.22
N HIS A 302 -19.96 3.71 18.34
CA HIS A 302 -19.32 2.43 18.70
C HIS A 302 -18.46 1.75 17.62
N GLY A 303 -18.38 2.24 16.37
CA GLY A 303 -17.87 1.40 15.29
C GLY A 303 -16.53 1.81 14.67
N GLY A 304 -16.21 3.05 14.60
CA GLY A 304 -15.11 3.54 13.77
C GLY A 304 -15.54 3.79 12.33
N ILE A 305 -14.57 4.11 11.49
CA ILE A 305 -14.75 4.44 10.07
C ILE A 305 -14.62 3.16 9.24
N PRO A 306 -15.59 2.81 8.36
CA PRO A 306 -15.40 1.73 7.41
C PRO A 306 -14.27 2.08 6.44
N GLY A 307 -13.46 1.09 6.06
CA GLY A 307 -12.34 1.39 5.20
C GLY A 307 -11.23 0.35 5.20
N VAL A 308 -10.16 0.68 4.49
CA VAL A 308 -8.93 -0.11 4.45
C VAL A 308 -7.80 0.74 5.02
N PHE A 309 -7.18 0.27 6.10
CA PHE A 309 -6.19 0.99 6.88
C PHE A 309 -4.85 0.26 6.83
N PHE A 310 -3.78 0.98 6.53
CA PHE A 310 -2.42 0.49 6.53
C PHE A 310 -1.62 1.24 7.57
N SER A 311 -1.35 0.59 8.70
CA SER A 311 -0.43 1.12 9.72
C SER A 311 0.96 0.58 9.44
N TYR A 312 1.92 1.45 9.16
CA TYR A 312 3.28 1.04 8.88
C TYR A 312 4.25 1.52 9.95
N ASP A 313 5.19 0.64 10.27
CA ASP A 313 6.29 0.91 11.21
C ASP A 313 7.61 0.51 10.55
N ILE A 314 8.65 1.31 10.76
CA ILE A 314 9.96 1.12 10.13
C ILE A 314 10.93 0.55 11.15
N SER A 315 11.46 -0.64 10.85
CA SER A 315 12.48 -1.26 11.69
C SER A 315 13.79 -0.49 11.63
N PRO A 316 14.45 -0.24 12.77
CA PRO A 316 15.80 0.32 12.80
C PRO A 316 16.85 -0.68 12.29
N MET A 317 16.51 -1.96 12.20
CA MET A 317 17.41 -2.98 11.67
C MET A 317 17.41 -3.00 10.16
N LYS A 318 18.57 -3.35 9.57
CA LYS A 318 18.77 -3.51 8.14
C LYS A 318 19.14 -4.97 7.83
N VAL A 319 18.55 -5.54 6.81
CA VAL A 319 18.92 -6.86 6.28
C VAL A 319 19.95 -6.65 5.18
N ILE A 320 21.06 -7.36 5.25
CA ILE A 320 22.11 -7.32 4.24
C ILE A 320 22.23 -8.71 3.61
N ASN A 321 21.88 -8.81 2.34
CA ASN A 321 22.03 -10.02 1.53
C ASN A 321 23.30 -9.89 0.70
N ARG A 322 24.30 -10.68 1.02
CA ARG A 322 25.60 -10.68 0.31
C ARG A 322 25.79 -11.96 -0.47
N GLU A 323 26.04 -11.83 -1.78
CA GLU A 323 26.50 -12.97 -2.58
C GLU A 323 27.96 -13.30 -2.25
N SER A 324 28.24 -14.54 -1.98
CA SER A 324 29.62 -15.01 -1.75
C SER A 324 29.83 -16.36 -2.43
N ARG A 325 31.06 -16.61 -2.86
CA ARG A 325 31.48 -17.93 -3.32
C ARG A 325 32.02 -18.70 -2.12
N PRO A 326 31.26 -19.66 -1.56
CA PRO A 326 31.67 -20.34 -0.35
C PRO A 326 32.86 -21.31 -0.56
N LYS A 327 33.13 -21.70 -1.83
CA LYS A 327 34.21 -22.64 -2.16
C LYS A 327 35.02 -22.18 -3.35
N THR A 328 36.34 -22.18 -3.19
CA THR A 328 37.26 -22.03 -4.32
C THR A 328 37.29 -23.31 -5.15
N PHE A 329 37.74 -23.22 -6.43
CA PHE A 329 37.91 -24.39 -7.28
C PHE A 329 38.85 -25.44 -6.65
N ALA A 330 39.92 -25.00 -5.97
CA ALA A 330 40.82 -25.89 -5.24
C ALA A 330 40.08 -26.64 -4.11
N SER A 331 39.21 -25.98 -3.33
CA SER A 331 38.39 -26.59 -2.29
C SER A 331 37.36 -27.59 -2.87
N PHE A 332 36.80 -27.29 -4.05
CA PHE A 332 35.94 -28.25 -4.76
C PHE A 332 36.72 -29.49 -5.17
N LEU A 333 37.89 -29.32 -5.79
CA LEU A 333 38.74 -30.44 -6.24
C LEU A 333 39.18 -31.34 -5.06
N THR A 334 39.62 -30.71 -3.96
CA THR A 334 39.99 -31.48 -2.77
C THR A 334 38.79 -32.22 -2.16
N GLY A 335 37.58 -31.62 -2.18
CA GLY A 335 36.35 -32.29 -1.76
C GLY A 335 36.02 -33.51 -2.63
N VAL A 336 36.15 -33.40 -3.96
CA VAL A 336 35.94 -34.54 -4.87
C VAL A 336 36.95 -35.64 -4.60
N CYS A 337 38.25 -35.33 -4.45
CA CYS A 337 39.28 -36.31 -4.13
C CYS A 337 39.02 -36.99 -2.76
N ALA A 338 38.57 -36.26 -1.76
CA ALA A 338 38.24 -36.80 -0.46
C ALA A 338 37.05 -37.78 -0.51
N VAL A 339 36.01 -37.47 -1.30
CA VAL A 339 34.88 -38.38 -1.49
C VAL A 339 35.30 -39.64 -2.19
N ILE A 340 36.05 -39.54 -3.31
CA ILE A 340 36.54 -40.74 -4.05
C ILE A 340 37.48 -41.55 -3.20
N GLY A 341 38.43 -40.93 -2.52
CA GLY A 341 39.37 -41.64 -1.63
C GLY A 341 38.65 -42.28 -0.45
N GLY A 342 37.70 -41.57 0.19
CA GLY A 342 36.89 -42.10 1.30
C GLY A 342 36.05 -43.30 0.91
N THR A 343 35.39 -43.27 -0.25
CA THR A 343 34.57 -44.41 -0.73
C THR A 343 35.42 -45.61 -1.05
N LEU A 344 36.60 -45.45 -1.67
CA LEU A 344 37.52 -46.53 -1.94
C LEU A 344 38.08 -47.18 -0.66
N THR A 345 38.45 -46.39 0.35
CA THR A 345 38.96 -46.91 1.63
C THR A 345 37.90 -47.63 2.40
N VAL A 346 36.64 -47.14 2.42
CA VAL A 346 35.54 -47.84 3.09
C VAL A 346 35.23 -49.18 2.36
N ALA A 347 35.19 -49.18 1.02
CA ALA A 347 34.96 -50.40 0.25
C ALA A 347 36.07 -51.41 0.49
N ALA A 348 37.34 -51.02 0.49
CA ALA A 348 38.47 -51.91 0.81
C ALA A 348 38.44 -52.46 2.21
N ALA A 349 38.03 -51.67 3.21
CA ALA A 349 37.88 -52.12 4.60
C ALA A 349 36.76 -53.16 4.74
N ILE A 350 35.62 -52.98 4.07
CA ILE A 350 34.51 -53.93 4.03
C ILE A 350 34.96 -55.25 3.35
N ASP A 351 35.60 -55.16 2.18
CA ASP A 351 36.10 -56.34 1.43
C ASP A 351 37.07 -57.15 2.28
N ARG A 352 38.04 -56.47 2.93
CA ARG A 352 38.98 -57.12 3.85
C ARG A 352 38.28 -57.76 5.05
N GLY A 353 37.30 -57.09 5.65
CA GLY A 353 36.53 -57.67 6.75
C GLY A 353 35.72 -58.89 6.37
N LEU A 354 35.11 -58.90 5.18
CA LEU A 354 34.41 -60.07 4.64
C LEU A 354 35.35 -61.21 4.31
N TYR A 355 36.50 -60.90 3.70
CA TYR A 355 37.53 -61.91 3.38
C TYR A 355 38.10 -62.58 4.64
N GLU A 356 38.51 -61.81 5.65
CA GLU A 356 39.01 -62.33 6.92
C GLU A 356 37.91 -63.11 7.69
N GLY A 357 36.68 -62.63 7.69
CA GLY A 357 35.54 -63.33 8.30
C GLY A 357 35.25 -64.68 7.62
N SER A 358 35.24 -64.70 6.29
CA SER A 358 35.04 -65.93 5.49
C SER A 358 36.15 -66.94 5.69
N THR A 359 37.41 -66.49 5.77
CA THR A 359 38.56 -67.38 6.04
C THR A 359 38.56 -67.97 7.47
N ARG A 360 38.12 -67.19 8.47
CA ARG A 360 37.96 -67.70 9.84
C ARG A 360 36.85 -68.75 9.94
N LEU A 361 35.71 -68.49 9.29
CA LEU A 361 34.58 -69.41 9.24
C LEU A 361 34.97 -70.75 8.56
N LYS A 362 35.72 -70.71 7.44
CA LYS A 362 36.23 -71.93 6.80
C LYS A 362 37.18 -72.70 7.65
N LYS A 363 38.05 -72.09 8.46
CA LYS A 363 38.94 -72.75 9.39
C LYS A 363 38.22 -73.41 10.57
N LEU A 364 37.09 -72.81 11.04
CA LEU A 364 36.24 -73.37 12.07
C LEU A 364 35.41 -74.59 11.58
N HIS A 365 35.17 -74.72 10.28
CA HIS A 365 34.43 -75.85 9.68
C HIS A 365 35.32 -77.04 9.30
N GLN A 366 36.66 -76.87 9.29
CA GLN A 366 37.65 -77.88 8.92
C GLN A 366 38.38 -78.47 10.14
N GLY A 367 38.10 -78.05 11.35
CA GLY A 367 38.57 -78.59 12.61
C GLY A 367 37.43 -79.21 13.39
#